data_1e4bc09950ecd661f5d2e82a6043ee1e
#
_entry.id   1e4bc09950ecd661f5d2e82a6043ee1e
#
_cell.length_a   1.000
_cell.length_b   1.000
_cell.length_c   1.000
_cell.angle_alpha   90.00
_cell.angle_beta   90.00
_cell.angle_gamma   90.00
#
_symmetry.space_group_name_H-M   'P 1'
#
loop_
_entity.id
_entity.type
_entity.pdbx_description
1 polymer ?
#
loop_
_entity_poly.entity_id
_entity_poly.type
_entity_poly.pdbx_seq_one_letter_code
_entity_poly.pdbx_strand_id
1 'polypeptide(L)' 'MEIDKERNRIALERISFHLDEAMRFCNQLDLSGLGPLEQREWDNRMQTCKNAIEFTKESFQKLSKTLE' A
#
# COMPACT_ATOMS: atom_id res chain seq x y z
N MET A 1 24.51 3.88 -18.88
CA MET A 1 24.04 2.60 -18.30
C MET A 1 22.57 2.41 -18.65
N GLU A 2 22.25 1.30 -19.30
CA GLU A 2 20.87 1.04 -19.67
C GLU A 2 20.11 0.49 -18.48
N ILE A 3 18.86 0.96 -18.32
CA ILE A 3 17.95 0.44 -17.30
C ILE A 3 17.38 -0.88 -17.82
N ASP A 4 17.43 -1.91 -17.00
CA ASP A 4 16.78 -3.18 -17.31
C ASP A 4 15.25 -3.01 -17.09
N LYS A 5 14.56 -2.64 -18.17
CA LYS A 5 13.12 -2.34 -18.13
C LYS A 5 12.30 -3.54 -17.70
N GLU A 6 12.65 -4.72 -18.19
CA GLU A 6 11.90 -5.94 -17.86
C GLU A 6 12.00 -6.28 -16.37
N ARG A 7 13.21 -6.22 -15.83
CA ARG A 7 13.44 -6.49 -14.42
C ARG A 7 12.70 -5.48 -13.53
N ASN A 8 12.77 -4.21 -13.90
CA ASN A 8 12.13 -3.14 -13.15
C ASN A 8 10.62 -3.26 -13.22
N ARG A 9 10.07 -3.63 -14.38
CA ARG A 9 8.63 -3.84 -14.52
C ARG A 9 8.15 -4.96 -13.61
N ILE A 10 8.87 -6.08 -13.59
CA ILE A 10 8.51 -7.21 -12.72
C ILE A 10 8.57 -6.80 -11.26
N ALA A 11 9.61 -6.07 -10.87
CA ALA A 11 9.75 -5.58 -9.49
C ALA A 11 8.59 -4.67 -9.10
N LEU A 12 8.20 -3.76 -9.99
CA LEU A 12 7.09 -2.84 -9.74
C LEU A 12 5.75 -3.58 -9.61
N GLU A 13 5.54 -4.59 -10.44
CA GLU A 13 4.34 -5.43 -10.34
C GLU A 13 4.28 -6.15 -8.98
N ARG A 14 5.41 -6.67 -8.53
CA ARG A 14 5.48 -7.33 -7.22
C ARG A 14 5.24 -6.37 -6.07
N ILE A 15 5.78 -5.17 -6.17
CA ILE A 15 5.54 -4.13 -5.16
C ILE A 15 4.04 -3.81 -5.09
N SER A 16 3.40 -3.63 -6.23
CA SER A 16 1.95 -3.36 -6.28
C SER A 16 1.15 -4.50 -5.67
N PHE A 17 1.53 -5.74 -5.96
CA PHE A 17 0.88 -6.91 -5.37
C PHE A 17 0.98 -6.92 -3.85
N HIS A 18 2.17 -6.65 -3.32
CA HIS A 18 2.38 -6.64 -1.87
C HIS A 18 1.65 -5.47 -1.20
N LEU A 19 1.52 -4.34 -1.88
CA LEU A 19 0.74 -3.22 -1.36
C LEU A 19 -0.75 -3.58 -1.30
N ASP A 20 -1.26 -4.29 -2.30
CA ASP A 20 -2.65 -4.78 -2.28
C ASP A 20 -2.87 -5.76 -1.11
N GLU A 21 -1.89 -6.64 -0.87
CA GLU A 21 -1.95 -7.55 0.27
C GLU A 21 -1.93 -6.79 1.59
N ALA A 22 -1.07 -5.78 1.70
CA ALA A 22 -1.01 -4.95 2.90
C ALA A 22 -2.35 -4.28 3.18
N MET A 23 -3.01 -3.75 2.16
CA MET A 23 -4.32 -3.14 2.30
C MET A 23 -5.35 -4.16 2.78
N ARG A 24 -5.32 -5.37 2.21
CA ARG A 24 -6.24 -6.43 2.60
C ARG A 24 -6.05 -6.82 4.06
N PHE A 25 -4.81 -6.93 4.53
CA PHE A 25 -4.54 -7.25 5.93
C PHE A 25 -4.97 -6.11 6.85
N CYS A 26 -4.82 -4.85 6.44
CA CYS A 26 -5.34 -3.72 7.20
C CYS A 26 -6.84 -3.86 7.43
N ASN A 27 -7.59 -4.31 6.41
CA ASN A 27 -9.02 -4.49 6.51
C ASN A 27 -9.43 -5.69 7.37
N GLN A 28 -8.49 -6.60 7.65
CA GLN A 28 -8.73 -7.77 8.49
C GLN A 28 -8.48 -7.52 9.98
N LEU A 29 -7.94 -6.36 10.34
CA LEU A 29 -7.69 -6.04 11.73
C LEU A 29 -9.03 -5.94 12.48
N ASP A 30 -9.08 -6.62 13.63
CA ASP A 30 -10.26 -6.60 14.49
C ASP A 30 -9.97 -5.69 15.69
N LEU A 31 -10.62 -4.55 15.72
CA LEU A 31 -10.45 -3.55 16.77
C LEU A 31 -11.56 -3.57 17.81
N SER A 32 -12.41 -4.59 17.79
CA SER A 32 -13.60 -4.66 18.63
C SER A 32 -13.30 -4.76 20.12
N GLY A 33 -12.09 -5.22 20.49
CA GLY A 33 -11.68 -5.33 21.89
C GLY A 33 -11.17 -4.05 22.53
N LEU A 34 -11.06 -2.96 21.75
CA LEU A 34 -10.54 -1.69 22.24
C LEU A 34 -11.62 -0.82 22.84
N GLY A 35 -11.25 0.02 23.81
CA GLY A 35 -12.16 1.04 24.33
C GLY A 35 -12.47 2.11 23.30
N PRO A 36 -13.54 2.94 23.52
CA PRO A 36 -13.98 3.91 22.51
C PRO A 36 -12.90 4.90 22.08
N LEU A 37 -12.10 5.40 23.02
CA LEU A 37 -11.04 6.36 22.72
C LEU A 37 -9.90 5.70 21.97
N GLU A 38 -9.50 4.51 22.38
CA GLU A 38 -8.45 3.76 21.71
C GLU A 38 -8.87 3.36 20.30
N GLN A 39 -10.12 2.93 20.13
CA GLN A 39 -10.65 2.57 18.83
C GLN A 39 -10.61 3.76 17.88
N ARG A 40 -10.99 4.95 18.36
CA ARG A 40 -10.95 6.17 17.55
C ARG A 40 -9.52 6.47 17.09
N GLU A 41 -8.56 6.36 18.00
CA GLU A 41 -7.16 6.62 17.68
C GLU A 41 -6.65 5.63 16.65
N TRP A 42 -6.95 4.33 16.82
CA TRP A 42 -6.55 3.31 15.87
C TRP A 42 -7.20 3.52 14.50
N ASP A 43 -8.49 3.89 14.49
CA ASP A 43 -9.18 4.15 13.23
C ASP A 43 -8.53 5.30 12.47
N ASN A 44 -8.18 6.39 13.17
CA ASN A 44 -7.53 7.54 12.55
C ASN A 44 -6.16 7.17 12.00
N ARG A 45 -5.35 6.47 12.77
CA ARG A 45 -4.02 6.05 12.33
C ARG A 45 -4.11 5.05 11.18
N MET A 46 -5.06 4.13 11.25
CA MET A 46 -5.27 3.15 10.18
C MET A 46 -5.70 3.83 8.89
N GLN A 47 -6.58 4.83 8.97
CA GLN A 47 -6.97 5.57 7.78
C GLN A 47 -5.78 6.27 7.14
N THR A 48 -4.90 6.86 7.95
CA THR A 48 -3.67 7.47 7.47
C THR A 48 -2.78 6.45 6.77
N CYS A 49 -2.63 5.26 7.36
CA CYS A 49 -1.83 4.19 6.76
C CYS A 49 -2.41 3.70 5.44
N LYS A 50 -3.73 3.52 5.38
CA LYS A 50 -4.40 3.11 4.14
C LYS A 50 -4.23 4.15 3.04
N ASN A 51 -4.37 5.42 3.38
CA ASN A 51 -4.15 6.51 2.42
C ASN A 51 -2.71 6.52 1.91
N ALA A 52 -1.75 6.27 2.78
CA ALA A 52 -0.34 6.19 2.41
C ALA A 52 -0.08 5.02 1.46
N ILE A 53 -0.69 3.87 1.72
CA ILE A 53 -0.56 2.69 0.85
C ILE A 53 -1.12 3.00 -0.54
N GLU A 54 -2.31 3.60 -0.61
CA GLU A 54 -2.92 3.98 -1.89
C GLU A 54 -2.07 4.98 -2.66
N PHE A 55 -1.57 5.99 -1.96
CA PHE A 55 -0.69 6.99 -2.59
C PHE A 55 0.58 6.34 -3.12
N THR A 56 1.19 5.46 -2.33
CA THR A 56 2.41 4.75 -2.73
C THR A 56 2.14 3.87 -3.95
N LYS A 57 1.02 3.16 -3.96
CA LYS A 57 0.64 2.32 -5.08
C LYS A 57 0.48 3.14 -6.36
N GLU A 58 -0.21 4.27 -6.29
CA GLU A 58 -0.38 5.16 -7.43
C GLU A 58 0.96 5.68 -7.96
N SER A 59 1.87 6.01 -7.03
CA SER A 59 3.21 6.48 -7.41
C SER A 59 3.98 5.42 -8.17
N PHE A 60 3.93 4.16 -7.71
CA PHE A 60 4.58 3.07 -8.41
C PHE A 60 3.93 2.77 -9.76
N GLN A 61 2.61 2.93 -9.88
CA GLN A 61 1.93 2.77 -11.15
C GLN A 61 2.37 3.83 -12.16
N LYS A 62 2.58 5.06 -11.71
CA LYS A 62 3.10 6.13 -12.57
C LYS A 62 4.53 5.83 -13.03
N LEU A 63 5.37 5.33 -12.12
CA LEU A 63 6.73 4.91 -12.49
C LEU A 63 6.70 3.78 -13.51
N SER A 64 5.79 2.83 -13.35
CA SER A 64 5.64 1.73 -14.28
C SER A 64 5.32 2.21 -15.69
N LYS A 65 4.47 3.23 -15.81
CA LYS A 65 4.14 3.81 -17.13
C LYS A 65 5.34 4.42 -17.82
N THR A 66 6.31 4.94 -17.07
CA THR A 66 7.52 5.50 -17.68
C THR A 66 8.41 4.44 -18.31
N LEU A 67 8.21 3.18 -17.98
CA LEU A 67 8.97 2.06 -18.53
C LEU A 67 8.37 1.50 -19.82
N GLU A 68 7.18 1.92 -20.20
CA GLU A 68 6.51 1.45 -21.41
C GLU A 68 7.05 2.07 -22.70
#